data_d4f1a349403749c3eaa2ea59d18b7cbe
#
_entry.id   d4f1a349403749c3eaa2ea59d18b7cbe
#
_cell.length_a   1.000
_cell.length_b   1.000
_cell.length_c   1.000
_cell.angle_alpha   90.00
_cell.angle_beta   90.00
_cell.angle_gamma   90.00
#
_symmetry.space_group_name_H-M   'P 1'
#
loop_
_entity.id
_entity.type
_entity.pdbx_description
1 polymer ?
#
loop_
_entity_poly.entity_id
_entity_poly.type
_entity_poly.pdbx_seq_one_letter_code
_entity_poly.pdbx_strand_id
1 'polypeptide(L)'
;MSAPATSLEAPSFERINRGYASVFQANRLSVGLVVPIERYAGGPVPTMARHLERVRRAEELGFSAVWLRDVPFDVPSFGDAGQVFDPFVYLGLLAGRTERIALGVASVVLPLRHPAHVAKAAASADALSDGRLILGVASGDRPEEYPALALPFAERGARFRASFEYIRRMSETRPSFDNAHGRPGRGLDMLPKPVGGKLPLLVTGSSQQDPEWIARHGDGWMIYPRDVATQARVVGAWRDRVQAAGRRPRPAMQPLYVDLLPDPAAPATPMHLGLRLGAEALRAHLESLRAAGLNHVALNLRFNRADIETTLERLACEVLPALHDREME
;
A
#
# COMPACT_ATOMS: atom_id res chain seq x y z
N MET A 1 -38.82 3.02 33.27
CA MET A 1 -38.14 2.01 32.44
C MET A 1 -37.34 2.78 31.39
N SER A 2 -36.02 2.98 31.65
CA SER A 2 -35.13 3.65 30.72
C SER A 2 -34.67 2.65 29.66
N ALA A 3 -34.84 3.00 28.37
CA ALA A 3 -34.33 2.24 27.27
C ALA A 3 -32.80 2.23 27.33
N PRO A 4 -32.12 1.11 27.00
CA PRO A 4 -30.66 1.08 26.94
C PRO A 4 -30.19 1.97 25.79
N ALA A 5 -29.24 2.86 26.10
CA ALA A 5 -28.53 3.65 25.10
C ALA A 5 -27.79 2.68 24.17
N THR A 6 -28.23 2.62 22.93
CA THR A 6 -27.51 1.90 21.84
C THR A 6 -26.17 2.60 21.68
N SER A 7 -25.09 1.96 22.14
CA SER A 7 -23.73 2.40 21.80
C SER A 7 -23.60 2.30 20.28
N LEU A 8 -23.54 3.45 19.62
CA LEU A 8 -23.18 3.53 18.21
C LEU A 8 -21.73 3.02 18.09
N GLU A 9 -21.57 1.76 17.68
CA GLU A 9 -20.25 1.24 17.35
C GLU A 9 -19.56 2.21 16.38
N ALA A 10 -18.32 2.58 16.70
CA ALA A 10 -17.54 3.44 15.84
C ALA A 10 -17.45 2.79 14.43
N PRO A 11 -17.66 3.56 13.35
CA PRO A 11 -17.73 3.01 12.01
C PRO A 11 -16.41 2.29 11.64
N SER A 12 -16.47 0.98 11.53
CA SER A 12 -15.33 0.12 11.19
C SER A 12 -15.15 0.04 9.68
N PHE A 13 -13.89 -0.20 9.25
CA PHE A 13 -13.59 -0.50 7.85
C PHE A 13 -14.19 -1.85 7.43
N GLU A 14 -14.43 -2.02 6.12
CA GLU A 14 -14.81 -3.31 5.56
C GLU A 14 -13.66 -4.32 5.75
N ARG A 15 -13.97 -5.54 6.18
CA ARG A 15 -12.99 -6.63 6.27
C ARG A 15 -12.95 -7.37 4.93
N ILE A 16 -12.07 -6.95 4.01
CA ILE A 16 -11.99 -7.52 2.67
C ILE A 16 -11.28 -8.87 2.70
N ASN A 17 -10.07 -8.90 3.23
CA ASN A 17 -9.28 -10.12 3.47
C ASN A 17 -8.45 -9.96 4.75
N ARG A 18 -7.68 -11.00 5.11
CA ARG A 18 -6.89 -11.01 6.35
C ARG A 18 -5.83 -9.89 6.39
N GLY A 19 -5.08 -9.71 5.29
CA GLY A 19 -4.05 -8.68 5.20
C GLY A 19 -4.61 -7.27 5.31
N TYR A 20 -5.69 -6.98 4.59
CA TYR A 20 -6.33 -5.67 4.67
C TYR A 20 -6.87 -5.38 6.09
N ALA A 21 -7.51 -6.37 6.72
CA ALA A 21 -8.06 -6.22 8.05
C ALA A 21 -6.99 -6.10 9.15
N SER A 22 -5.80 -6.70 8.97
CA SER A 22 -4.69 -6.58 9.92
C SER A 22 -3.98 -5.22 9.80
N VAL A 23 -3.85 -4.69 8.58
CA VAL A 23 -3.15 -3.43 8.34
C VAL A 23 -4.04 -2.22 8.62
N PHE A 24 -5.33 -2.28 8.23
CA PHE A 24 -6.21 -1.12 8.32
C PHE A 24 -7.28 -1.32 9.39
N GLN A 25 -7.09 -0.60 10.48
CA GLN A 25 -8.05 -0.55 11.58
C GLN A 25 -8.44 0.91 11.85
N ALA A 26 -9.71 1.15 12.19
CA ALA A 26 -10.19 2.48 12.49
C ALA A 26 -9.47 3.01 13.76
N ASN A 27 -9.08 4.28 13.75
CA ASN A 27 -8.40 4.96 14.84
C ASN A 27 -7.01 4.40 15.23
N ARG A 28 -6.48 3.45 14.48
CA ARG A 28 -5.11 2.90 14.66
C ARG A 28 -4.23 3.28 13.50
N LEU A 29 -2.93 3.40 13.78
CA LEU A 29 -1.89 3.54 12.78
C LEU A 29 -1.00 2.31 12.84
N SER A 30 -0.95 1.54 11.79
CA SER A 30 0.01 0.45 11.63
C SER A 30 1.24 0.91 10.85
N VAL A 31 2.34 0.19 11.00
CA VAL A 31 3.61 0.48 10.32
C VAL A 31 4.05 -0.72 9.50
N GLY A 32 4.42 -0.46 8.25
CA GLY A 32 5.03 -1.45 7.36
C GLY A 32 6.33 -0.93 6.77
N LEU A 33 6.93 -1.72 5.91
CA LEU A 33 8.21 -1.40 5.25
C LEU A 33 8.06 -1.44 3.73
N VAL A 34 8.74 -0.52 3.05
CA VAL A 34 8.88 -0.57 1.59
C VAL A 34 10.07 -1.47 1.23
N VAL A 35 9.86 -2.37 0.29
CA VAL A 35 10.92 -3.23 -0.27
C VAL A 35 11.57 -2.51 -1.46
N PRO A 36 12.93 -2.54 -1.58
CA PRO A 36 13.86 -3.32 -0.75
C PRO A 36 14.09 -2.70 0.63
N ILE A 37 14.18 -3.58 1.65
CA ILE A 37 14.56 -3.16 2.99
C ILE A 37 16.09 -3.05 3.01
N GLU A 38 16.59 -1.99 2.40
CA GLU A 38 18.02 -1.81 2.11
C GLU A 38 18.35 -0.31 2.01
N ARG A 39 19.56 0.05 2.39
CA ARG A 39 20.12 1.38 2.13
C ARG A 39 20.82 1.38 0.77
N TYR A 40 20.41 2.26 -0.14
CA TYR A 40 21.01 2.39 -1.48
C TYR A 40 20.93 3.84 -2.00
N ALA A 41 21.22 4.80 -1.11
CA ALA A 41 21.23 6.22 -1.47
C ALA A 41 22.28 6.58 -2.53
N GLY A 42 23.34 5.78 -2.65
CA GLY A 42 24.46 6.02 -3.57
C GLY A 42 24.19 5.60 -5.04
N GLY A 43 23.04 5.01 -5.33
CA GLY A 43 22.67 4.58 -6.69
C GLY A 43 21.17 4.32 -6.86
N PRO A 44 20.71 4.21 -8.12
CA PRO A 44 19.29 3.94 -8.38
C PRO A 44 18.90 2.48 -8.15
N VAL A 45 19.85 1.53 -8.25
CA VAL A 45 19.60 0.09 -8.23
C VAL A 45 20.06 -0.52 -6.92
N PRO A 46 19.17 -1.16 -6.13
CA PRO A 46 19.52 -1.89 -4.92
C PRO A 46 20.20 -3.21 -5.25
N THR A 47 20.91 -3.78 -4.27
CA THR A 47 21.55 -5.09 -4.41
C THR A 47 20.58 -6.25 -4.29
N MET A 48 19.46 -6.04 -3.61
CA MET A 48 18.50 -7.07 -3.17
C MET A 48 19.14 -8.15 -2.28
N ALA A 49 20.32 -7.89 -1.75
CA ALA A 49 20.98 -8.82 -0.83
C ALA A 49 20.14 -9.00 0.44
N ARG A 50 20.06 -10.25 0.92
CA ARG A 50 19.32 -10.62 2.13
C ARG A 50 17.83 -10.23 2.11
N HIS A 51 17.23 -9.97 0.93
CA HIS A 51 15.87 -9.45 0.81
C HIS A 51 14.85 -10.33 1.53
N LEU A 52 14.93 -11.65 1.35
CA LEU A 52 14.00 -12.60 1.97
C LEU A 52 14.18 -12.67 3.50
N GLU A 53 15.42 -12.69 3.95
CA GLU A 53 15.77 -12.70 5.38
C GLU A 53 15.22 -11.45 6.09
N ARG A 54 15.40 -10.27 5.48
CA ARG A 54 14.90 -8.99 6.02
C ARG A 54 13.36 -8.92 6.04
N VAL A 55 12.68 -9.48 5.04
CA VAL A 55 11.22 -9.56 5.07
C VAL A 55 10.74 -10.47 6.19
N ARG A 56 11.38 -11.63 6.39
CA ARG A 56 11.06 -12.51 7.53
C ARG A 56 11.36 -11.85 8.87
N ARG A 57 12.49 -11.14 8.97
CA ARG A 57 12.82 -10.39 10.17
C ARG A 57 11.80 -9.30 10.46
N ALA A 58 11.30 -8.60 9.44
CA ALA A 58 10.22 -7.62 9.60
C ALA A 58 8.94 -8.26 10.14
N GLU A 59 8.59 -9.45 9.68
CA GLU A 59 7.45 -10.21 10.21
C GLU A 59 7.66 -10.60 11.68
N GLU A 60 8.84 -11.10 12.05
CA GLU A 60 9.20 -11.47 13.42
C GLU A 60 9.13 -10.27 14.37
N LEU A 61 9.57 -9.12 13.91
CA LEU A 61 9.60 -7.87 14.65
C LEU A 61 8.23 -7.17 14.75
N GLY A 62 7.18 -7.69 14.10
CA GLY A 62 5.82 -7.19 14.23
C GLY A 62 5.44 -6.06 13.27
N PHE A 63 6.19 -5.84 12.19
CA PHE A 63 5.73 -4.94 11.13
C PHE A 63 4.48 -5.53 10.46
N SER A 64 3.49 -4.69 10.18
CA SER A 64 2.19 -5.13 9.70
C SER A 64 2.15 -5.49 8.21
N ALA A 65 3.02 -4.91 7.40
CA ALA A 65 3.08 -5.12 5.96
C ALA A 65 4.46 -4.90 5.37
N VAL A 66 4.73 -5.55 4.24
CA VAL A 66 5.78 -5.17 3.29
C VAL A 66 5.15 -4.72 1.98
N TRP A 67 5.72 -3.66 1.38
CA TRP A 67 5.18 -3.01 0.19
C TRP A 67 6.19 -3.09 -0.96
N LEU A 68 5.84 -3.87 -1.97
CA LEU A 68 6.60 -4.00 -3.21
C LEU A 68 6.29 -2.83 -4.14
N ARG A 69 7.14 -2.64 -5.15
CA ARG A 69 6.94 -1.65 -6.21
C ARG A 69 6.87 -2.36 -7.56
N ASP A 70 6.12 -1.80 -8.51
CA ASP A 70 6.07 -2.28 -9.89
C ASP A 70 6.88 -1.31 -10.75
N VAL A 71 8.09 -1.72 -11.10
CA VAL A 71 9.04 -0.94 -11.90
C VAL A 71 9.56 -1.84 -13.02
N PRO A 72 8.87 -1.90 -14.16
CA PRO A 72 9.23 -2.83 -15.24
C PRO A 72 10.56 -2.49 -15.92
N PHE A 73 10.95 -1.21 -15.92
CA PHE A 73 12.17 -0.73 -16.55
C PHE A 73 12.95 0.18 -15.61
N ASP A 74 14.28 0.13 -15.66
CA ASP A 74 15.12 1.16 -15.08
C ASP A 74 15.02 2.43 -15.92
N VAL A 75 14.52 3.50 -15.34
CA VAL A 75 14.37 4.81 -15.97
C VAL A 75 15.34 5.77 -15.29
N PRO A 76 16.51 6.08 -15.87
CA PRO A 76 17.56 6.87 -15.22
C PRO A 76 17.08 8.26 -14.73
N SER A 77 16.18 8.90 -15.47
CA SER A 77 15.59 10.20 -15.09
C SER A 77 14.80 10.16 -13.78
N PHE A 78 14.30 8.98 -13.37
CA PHE A 78 13.53 8.78 -12.15
C PHE A 78 14.43 8.54 -10.92
N GLY A 79 15.66 8.08 -11.12
CA GLY A 79 16.67 7.93 -10.08
C GLY A 79 16.38 6.84 -9.03
N ASP A 80 15.44 5.91 -9.29
CA ASP A 80 15.11 4.81 -8.39
C ASP A 80 14.48 3.63 -9.16
N ALA A 81 15.19 2.51 -9.22
CA ALA A 81 14.71 1.26 -9.83
C ALA A 81 13.76 0.45 -8.91
N GLY A 82 13.58 0.85 -7.65
CA GLY A 82 12.81 0.07 -6.67
C GLY A 82 13.39 -1.32 -6.43
N GLN A 83 12.56 -2.31 -6.03
CA GLN A 83 13.02 -3.70 -6.10
C GLN A 83 13.06 -4.13 -7.58
N VAL A 84 14.04 -4.95 -7.92
CA VAL A 84 14.36 -5.32 -9.32
C VAL A 84 13.56 -6.52 -9.84
N PHE A 85 12.70 -7.13 -9.01
CA PHE A 85 11.90 -8.30 -9.40
C PHE A 85 10.50 -7.88 -9.85
N ASP A 86 9.89 -8.65 -10.77
CA ASP A 86 8.46 -8.52 -11.05
C ASP A 86 7.66 -8.71 -9.73
N PRO A 87 6.72 -7.81 -9.42
CA PRO A 87 6.02 -7.86 -8.13
C PRO A 87 5.22 -9.14 -7.92
N PHE A 88 4.60 -9.72 -8.95
CA PHE A 88 3.79 -10.93 -8.79
C PHE A 88 4.63 -12.20 -8.62
N VAL A 89 5.79 -12.28 -9.30
CA VAL A 89 6.76 -13.36 -9.07
C VAL A 89 7.29 -13.28 -7.64
N TYR A 90 7.62 -12.07 -7.19
CA TYR A 90 8.15 -11.86 -5.85
C TYR A 90 7.09 -12.06 -4.76
N LEU A 91 5.84 -11.65 -4.98
CA LEU A 91 4.72 -11.96 -4.10
C LEU A 91 4.54 -13.47 -3.90
N GLY A 92 4.65 -14.26 -4.97
CA GLY A 92 4.57 -15.73 -4.88
C GLY A 92 5.67 -16.32 -3.99
N LEU A 93 6.91 -15.82 -4.10
CA LEU A 93 8.00 -16.22 -3.21
C LEU A 93 7.71 -15.85 -1.75
N LEU A 94 7.31 -14.60 -1.50
CA LEU A 94 7.04 -14.11 -0.16
C LEU A 94 5.84 -14.80 0.49
N ALA A 95 4.79 -15.10 -0.27
CA ALA A 95 3.62 -15.85 0.20
C ALA A 95 4.01 -17.20 0.79
N GLY A 96 4.95 -17.90 0.16
CA GLY A 96 5.46 -19.21 0.63
C GLY A 96 6.55 -19.13 1.71
N ARG A 97 6.97 -17.94 2.11
CA ARG A 97 8.09 -17.72 3.06
C ARG A 97 7.74 -16.88 4.28
N THR A 98 6.50 -16.42 4.35
CA THR A 98 5.92 -15.63 5.45
C THR A 98 4.54 -16.15 5.81
N GLU A 99 4.04 -15.87 7.01
CA GLU A 99 2.79 -16.43 7.53
C GLU A 99 1.77 -15.37 7.97
N ARG A 100 2.22 -14.21 8.45
CA ARG A 100 1.38 -13.19 9.10
C ARG A 100 1.42 -11.84 8.41
N ILE A 101 2.60 -11.38 8.00
CA ILE A 101 2.80 -10.05 7.43
C ILE A 101 1.99 -9.88 6.14
N ALA A 102 1.31 -8.75 6.00
CA ALA A 102 0.58 -8.45 4.78
C ALA A 102 1.55 -8.17 3.62
N LEU A 103 1.17 -8.59 2.44
CA LEU A 103 1.96 -8.48 1.21
C LEU A 103 1.32 -7.44 0.29
N GLY A 104 1.89 -6.25 0.26
CA GLY A 104 1.37 -5.14 -0.51
C GLY A 104 2.16 -4.84 -1.79
N VAL A 105 1.54 -4.20 -2.76
CA VAL A 105 2.22 -3.53 -3.87
C VAL A 105 1.86 -2.05 -3.86
N ALA A 106 2.86 -1.18 -3.91
CA ALA A 106 2.67 0.26 -3.89
C ALA A 106 3.47 0.93 -5.02
N SER A 107 2.98 0.80 -6.26
CA SER A 107 1.70 0.32 -6.76
C SER A 107 1.86 -0.46 -8.05
N VAL A 108 0.93 -1.34 -8.39
CA VAL A 108 0.88 -1.94 -9.75
C VAL A 108 0.47 -0.86 -10.75
N VAL A 109 1.24 -0.70 -11.82
CA VAL A 109 0.94 0.24 -12.91
C VAL A 109 -0.02 -0.43 -13.89
N LEU A 110 -1.32 -0.30 -13.62
CA LEU A 110 -2.37 -1.02 -14.37
C LEU A 110 -2.32 -0.80 -15.89
N PRO A 111 -2.09 0.42 -16.42
CA PRO A 111 -2.05 0.62 -17.86
C PRO A 111 -0.95 -0.13 -18.60
N LEU A 112 0.14 -0.50 -17.92
CA LEU A 112 1.28 -1.21 -18.52
C LEU A 112 1.07 -2.73 -18.59
N ARG A 113 0.00 -3.26 -17.98
CA ARG A 113 -0.27 -4.70 -17.88
C ARG A 113 -1.66 -5.02 -18.43
N HIS A 114 -1.84 -6.20 -19.04
CA HIS A 114 -3.18 -6.65 -19.35
C HIS A 114 -3.93 -7.02 -18.07
N PRO A 115 -5.14 -6.46 -17.79
CA PRO A 115 -5.80 -6.62 -16.50
C PRO A 115 -6.22 -8.07 -16.19
N ALA A 116 -6.42 -8.91 -17.19
CA ALA A 116 -6.69 -10.34 -16.98
C ALA A 116 -5.50 -11.03 -16.29
N HIS A 117 -4.26 -10.72 -16.71
CA HIS A 117 -3.07 -11.26 -16.07
C HIS A 117 -2.88 -10.70 -14.66
N VAL A 118 -3.15 -9.40 -14.46
CA VAL A 118 -3.11 -8.78 -13.12
C VAL A 118 -4.13 -9.45 -12.20
N ALA A 119 -5.38 -9.59 -12.62
CA ALA A 119 -6.43 -10.23 -11.84
C ALA A 119 -6.06 -11.69 -11.47
N LYS A 120 -5.57 -12.46 -12.45
CA LYS A 120 -5.14 -13.84 -12.23
C LYS A 120 -3.97 -13.96 -11.26
N ALA A 121 -2.91 -13.18 -11.46
CA ALA A 121 -1.73 -13.19 -10.63
C ALA A 121 -2.06 -12.74 -9.20
N ALA A 122 -2.85 -11.68 -9.05
CA ALA A 122 -3.29 -11.17 -7.76
C ALA A 122 -4.17 -12.17 -7.00
N ALA A 123 -5.17 -12.76 -7.65
CA ALA A 123 -6.00 -13.79 -7.01
C ALA A 123 -5.18 -15.02 -6.59
N SER A 124 -4.16 -15.39 -7.40
CA SER A 124 -3.24 -16.48 -7.04
C SER A 124 -2.38 -16.12 -5.84
N ALA A 125 -1.80 -14.90 -5.80
CA ALA A 125 -1.00 -14.44 -4.66
C ALA A 125 -1.84 -14.31 -3.39
N ASP A 126 -3.09 -13.86 -3.50
CA ASP A 126 -4.03 -13.78 -2.37
C ASP A 126 -4.34 -15.19 -1.81
N ALA A 127 -4.65 -16.15 -2.68
CA ALA A 127 -4.90 -17.53 -2.27
C ALA A 127 -3.66 -18.20 -1.66
N LEU A 128 -2.48 -18.06 -2.31
CA LEU A 128 -1.22 -18.64 -1.82
C LEU A 128 -0.76 -18.04 -0.48
N SER A 129 -1.13 -16.80 -0.20
CA SER A 129 -0.82 -16.12 1.05
C SER A 129 -1.93 -16.22 2.10
N ASP A 130 -3.00 -16.99 1.85
CA ASP A 130 -4.16 -17.09 2.73
C ASP A 130 -4.76 -15.70 3.05
N GLY A 131 -5.08 -14.93 1.98
CA GLY A 131 -5.76 -13.65 2.10
C GLY A 131 -4.90 -12.50 2.64
N ARG A 132 -3.57 -12.50 2.43
CA ARG A 132 -2.69 -11.43 2.90
C ARG A 132 -2.36 -10.36 1.85
N LEU A 133 -2.86 -10.49 0.63
CA LEU A 133 -2.53 -9.53 -0.45
C LEU A 133 -3.29 -8.21 -0.30
N ILE A 134 -2.59 -7.10 -0.55
CA ILE A 134 -3.16 -5.76 -0.70
C ILE A 134 -2.58 -5.13 -1.97
N LEU A 135 -3.44 -4.75 -2.92
CA LEU A 135 -3.00 -4.10 -4.15
C LEU A 135 -3.18 -2.58 -4.09
N GLY A 136 -2.08 -1.85 -4.02
CA GLY A 136 -2.05 -0.49 -4.51
C GLY A 136 -2.01 -0.48 -6.03
N VAL A 137 -2.76 0.41 -6.66
CA VAL A 137 -2.89 0.50 -8.11
C VAL A 137 -2.71 1.94 -8.57
N ALA A 138 -1.98 2.13 -9.68
CA ALA A 138 -1.64 3.44 -10.21
C ALA A 138 -1.78 3.50 -11.73
N SER A 139 -1.88 4.73 -12.25
CA SER A 139 -1.82 4.98 -13.70
C SER A 139 -0.38 5.10 -14.23
N GLY A 140 0.63 5.09 -13.36
CA GLY A 140 2.02 5.33 -13.74
C GLY A 140 2.35 6.80 -14.00
N ASP A 141 3.60 7.14 -13.71
CA ASP A 141 4.15 8.50 -13.80
C ASP A 141 5.51 8.58 -14.53
N ARG A 142 5.92 7.46 -15.16
CA ARG A 142 7.14 7.36 -15.96
C ARG A 142 6.79 7.30 -17.46
N PRO A 143 6.82 8.43 -18.19
CA PRO A 143 6.39 8.46 -19.58
C PRO A 143 7.20 7.53 -20.50
N GLU A 144 8.47 7.29 -20.16
CA GLU A 144 9.40 6.47 -20.94
C GLU A 144 9.01 4.99 -20.99
N GLU A 145 8.28 4.48 -19.98
CA GLU A 145 7.84 3.09 -19.93
C GLU A 145 6.76 2.77 -20.98
N TYR A 146 5.96 3.75 -21.38
CA TYR A 146 4.81 3.56 -22.25
C TYR A 146 5.20 3.22 -23.70
N PRO A 147 6.09 3.97 -24.36
CA PRO A 147 6.54 3.62 -25.70
C PRO A 147 7.25 2.26 -25.78
N ALA A 148 7.96 1.87 -24.71
CA ALA A 148 8.62 0.55 -24.63
C ALA A 148 7.63 -0.62 -24.71
N LEU A 149 6.35 -0.37 -24.38
CA LEU A 149 5.26 -1.34 -24.45
C LEU A 149 4.24 -1.03 -25.57
N ALA A 150 4.60 -0.14 -26.51
CA ALA A 150 3.71 0.33 -27.56
C ALA A 150 2.38 0.91 -27.06
N LEU A 151 2.40 1.64 -25.93
CA LEU A 151 1.23 2.22 -25.28
C LEU A 151 1.28 3.75 -25.31
N PRO A 152 0.17 4.45 -25.54
CA PRO A 152 0.10 5.90 -25.47
C PRO A 152 0.02 6.39 -24.01
N PHE A 153 0.98 7.20 -23.56
CA PHE A 153 0.99 7.77 -22.21
C PHE A 153 -0.23 8.67 -21.92
N ALA A 154 -0.73 9.37 -22.93
CA ALA A 154 -1.89 10.26 -22.79
C ALA A 154 -3.18 9.51 -22.40
N GLU A 155 -3.30 8.24 -22.76
CA GLU A 155 -4.50 7.42 -22.49
C GLU A 155 -4.45 6.68 -21.13
N ARG A 156 -3.38 6.87 -20.36
CA ARG A 156 -3.17 6.08 -19.12
C ARG A 156 -4.32 6.18 -18.11
N GLY A 157 -5.02 7.32 -18.06
CA GLY A 157 -6.17 7.50 -17.17
C GLY A 157 -7.38 6.65 -17.56
N ALA A 158 -7.72 6.63 -18.86
CA ALA A 158 -8.80 5.80 -19.38
C ALA A 158 -8.47 4.30 -19.25
N ARG A 159 -7.23 3.92 -19.60
CA ARG A 159 -6.75 2.54 -19.47
C ARG A 159 -6.74 2.08 -18.00
N PHE A 160 -6.34 2.96 -17.07
CA PHE A 160 -6.39 2.67 -15.64
C PHE A 160 -7.82 2.33 -15.20
N ARG A 161 -8.80 3.18 -15.56
CA ARG A 161 -10.21 2.97 -15.21
C ARG A 161 -10.75 1.65 -15.76
N ALA A 162 -10.52 1.38 -17.04
CA ALA A 162 -10.94 0.13 -17.68
C ALA A 162 -10.27 -1.10 -17.04
N SER A 163 -8.97 -1.03 -16.73
CA SER A 163 -8.25 -2.12 -16.05
C SER A 163 -8.76 -2.35 -14.63
N PHE A 164 -9.01 -1.28 -13.88
CA PHE A 164 -9.56 -1.36 -12.52
C PHE A 164 -10.92 -2.07 -12.52
N GLU A 165 -11.82 -1.67 -13.42
CA GLU A 165 -13.12 -2.28 -13.58
C GLU A 165 -13.01 -3.76 -13.97
N TYR A 166 -12.16 -4.08 -14.96
CA TYR A 166 -11.90 -5.45 -15.39
C TYR A 166 -11.48 -6.34 -14.20
N ILE A 167 -10.51 -5.91 -13.40
CA ILE A 167 -10.02 -6.66 -12.24
C ILE A 167 -11.15 -6.88 -11.22
N ARG A 168 -11.96 -5.85 -10.95
CA ARG A 168 -13.12 -5.97 -10.06
C ARG A 168 -14.11 -7.02 -10.53
N ARG A 169 -14.49 -6.95 -11.81
CA ARG A 169 -15.47 -7.87 -12.40
C ARG A 169 -14.97 -9.31 -12.44
N MET A 170 -13.66 -9.54 -12.62
CA MET A 170 -13.08 -10.90 -12.60
C MET A 170 -13.12 -11.59 -11.24
N SER A 171 -13.41 -10.87 -10.15
CA SER A 171 -13.68 -11.48 -8.84
C SER A 171 -15.08 -12.11 -8.76
N GLU A 172 -16.04 -11.74 -9.64
CA GLU A 172 -17.38 -12.31 -9.73
C GLU A 172 -17.34 -13.73 -10.30
N THR A 173 -18.32 -14.57 -9.95
CA THR A 173 -18.49 -15.91 -10.55
C THR A 173 -19.03 -15.76 -11.96
N ARG A 174 -18.33 -16.33 -12.93
CA ARG A 174 -18.69 -16.30 -14.36
C ARG A 174 -19.08 -14.89 -14.84
N PRO A 175 -18.16 -13.91 -14.72
CA PRO A 175 -18.45 -12.52 -15.02
C PRO A 175 -18.86 -12.35 -16.48
N SER A 176 -19.79 -11.44 -16.72
CA SER A 176 -20.20 -11.04 -18.07
C SER A 176 -20.16 -9.52 -18.16
N PHE A 177 -19.24 -8.99 -18.95
CA PHE A 177 -19.07 -7.56 -19.18
C PHE A 177 -18.35 -7.33 -20.51
N ASP A 178 -18.34 -6.08 -20.97
CA ASP A 178 -17.63 -5.61 -22.14
C ASP A 178 -16.88 -4.33 -21.78
N ASN A 179 -15.58 -4.30 -22.00
CA ASN A 179 -14.79 -3.07 -21.85
C ASN A 179 -13.59 -3.05 -22.82
N ALA A 180 -12.78 -1.98 -22.77
CA ALA A 180 -11.66 -1.78 -23.68
C ALA A 180 -10.58 -2.89 -23.67
N HIS A 181 -10.57 -3.77 -22.67
CA HIS A 181 -9.61 -4.88 -22.55
C HIS A 181 -10.20 -6.24 -22.95
N GLY A 182 -11.48 -6.30 -23.28
CA GLY A 182 -12.09 -7.52 -23.78
C GLY A 182 -13.46 -7.83 -23.19
N ARG A 183 -14.02 -8.91 -23.69
CA ARG A 183 -15.35 -9.41 -23.35
C ARG A 183 -15.26 -10.87 -22.92
N PRO A 184 -15.34 -11.18 -21.62
CA PRO A 184 -15.45 -12.57 -21.17
C PRO A 184 -16.71 -13.22 -21.76
N GLY A 185 -16.51 -14.35 -22.44
CA GLY A 185 -17.61 -15.11 -23.04
C GLY A 185 -18.47 -15.83 -22.00
N ARG A 186 -19.65 -16.30 -22.41
CA ARG A 186 -20.55 -17.05 -21.54
C ARG A 186 -19.87 -18.28 -20.94
N GLY A 187 -19.94 -18.42 -19.61
CA GLY A 187 -19.38 -19.56 -18.88
C GLY A 187 -17.89 -19.47 -18.58
N LEU A 188 -17.18 -18.47 -19.13
CA LEU A 188 -15.78 -18.23 -18.75
C LEU A 188 -15.72 -17.78 -17.30
N ASP A 189 -14.79 -18.34 -16.56
CA ASP A 189 -14.51 -17.95 -15.18
C ASP A 189 -12.99 -17.86 -14.94
N MET A 190 -12.60 -17.13 -13.91
CA MET A 190 -11.19 -17.02 -13.49
C MET A 190 -11.03 -17.66 -12.12
N LEU A 191 -10.13 -18.63 -12.02
CA LEU A 191 -9.78 -19.33 -10.79
C LEU A 191 -8.28 -19.17 -10.49
N PRO A 192 -7.86 -19.10 -9.19
CA PRO A 192 -8.72 -19.05 -8.03
C PRO A 192 -9.51 -17.74 -7.93
N LYS A 193 -10.53 -17.70 -7.07
CA LYS A 193 -11.13 -16.44 -6.62
C LYS A 193 -10.32 -15.87 -5.45
N PRO A 194 -10.35 -14.54 -5.23
CA PRO A 194 -9.80 -13.94 -4.02
C PRO A 194 -10.43 -14.53 -2.75
N VAL A 195 -9.64 -14.74 -1.70
CA VAL A 195 -10.08 -15.37 -0.43
C VAL A 195 -11.26 -14.63 0.19
N GLY A 196 -11.26 -13.30 0.16
CA GLY A 196 -12.36 -12.46 0.68
C GLY A 196 -13.46 -12.14 -0.34
N GLY A 197 -13.52 -12.86 -1.48
CA GLY A 197 -14.49 -12.63 -2.54
C GLY A 197 -14.16 -11.43 -3.46
N LYS A 198 -13.29 -10.53 -3.06
CA LYS A 198 -12.73 -9.45 -3.88
C LYS A 198 -11.28 -9.13 -3.47
N LEU A 199 -10.49 -8.60 -4.40
CA LEU A 199 -9.16 -8.07 -4.10
C LEU A 199 -9.29 -6.68 -3.45
N PRO A 200 -8.54 -6.36 -2.36
CA PRO A 200 -8.44 -4.99 -1.88
C PRO A 200 -7.63 -4.14 -2.87
N LEU A 201 -8.25 -3.12 -3.47
CA LEU A 201 -7.61 -2.21 -4.41
C LEU A 201 -7.52 -0.80 -3.82
N LEU A 202 -6.31 -0.35 -3.48
CA LEU A 202 -6.05 1.00 -3.00
C LEU A 202 -5.58 1.87 -4.17
N VAL A 203 -6.24 3.01 -4.41
CA VAL A 203 -5.83 3.91 -5.48
C VAL A 203 -4.68 4.80 -5.02
N THR A 204 -3.62 4.90 -5.82
CA THR A 204 -2.43 5.72 -5.51
C THR A 204 -2.53 7.09 -6.16
N GLY A 205 -2.39 8.14 -5.34
CA GLY A 205 -2.52 9.52 -5.79
C GLY A 205 -3.86 9.76 -6.47
N SER A 206 -3.87 10.52 -7.55
CA SER A 206 -5.06 10.69 -8.39
C SER A 206 -5.25 9.56 -9.39
N SER A 207 -4.18 8.89 -9.83
CA SER A 207 -4.22 7.91 -10.94
C SER A 207 -5.00 8.41 -12.16
N GLN A 208 -4.93 9.71 -12.44
CA GLN A 208 -5.67 10.40 -13.52
C GLN A 208 -7.20 10.31 -13.37
N GLN A 209 -7.70 10.09 -12.16
CA GLN A 209 -9.13 10.06 -11.82
C GLN A 209 -9.49 11.26 -10.95
N ASP A 210 -10.78 11.65 -10.98
CA ASP A 210 -11.32 12.62 -10.04
C ASP A 210 -11.43 12.02 -8.61
N PRO A 211 -11.37 12.86 -7.56
CA PRO A 211 -11.46 12.39 -6.18
C PRO A 211 -12.76 11.65 -5.85
N GLU A 212 -13.86 12.01 -6.50
CA GLU A 212 -15.18 11.39 -6.32
C GLU A 212 -15.19 9.97 -6.87
N TRP A 213 -14.54 9.74 -8.03
CA TRP A 213 -14.37 8.40 -8.59
C TRP A 213 -13.54 7.52 -7.64
N ILE A 214 -12.42 8.04 -7.12
CA ILE A 214 -11.55 7.32 -6.17
C ILE A 214 -12.36 6.93 -4.92
N ALA A 215 -13.11 7.88 -4.33
CA ALA A 215 -13.94 7.65 -3.16
C ALA A 215 -15.04 6.59 -3.38
N ARG A 216 -15.57 6.52 -4.59
CA ARG A 216 -16.62 5.57 -4.95
C ARG A 216 -16.08 4.17 -5.19
N HIS A 217 -14.91 4.02 -5.80
CA HIS A 217 -14.41 2.75 -6.33
C HIS A 217 -13.23 2.14 -5.57
N GLY A 218 -12.28 2.95 -5.05
CA GLY A 218 -11.12 2.48 -4.29
C GLY A 218 -11.52 1.87 -2.94
N ASP A 219 -10.86 0.84 -2.44
CA ASP A 219 -11.04 0.31 -1.09
C ASP A 219 -10.19 1.05 -0.05
N GLY A 220 -9.34 1.94 -0.48
CA GLY A 220 -8.50 2.83 0.31
C GLY A 220 -7.71 3.76 -0.61
N TRP A 221 -6.99 4.68 -0.01
CA TRP A 221 -6.23 5.68 -0.73
C TRP A 221 -4.77 5.73 -0.27
N MET A 222 -3.83 5.67 -1.21
CA MET A 222 -2.40 5.85 -0.99
C MET A 222 -2.02 7.27 -1.41
N ILE A 223 -1.53 8.07 -0.48
CA ILE A 223 -1.22 9.48 -0.70
C ILE A 223 0.26 9.77 -0.44
N TYR A 224 0.77 10.82 -1.06
CA TYR A 224 2.14 11.28 -0.81
C TYR A 224 2.25 11.99 0.55
N PRO A 225 3.43 11.92 1.22
CA PRO A 225 3.69 12.66 2.45
C PRO A 225 3.56 14.18 2.23
N ARG A 226 2.96 14.84 3.22
CA ARG A 226 2.85 16.31 3.34
C ARG A 226 3.08 16.68 4.81
N ASP A 227 3.14 17.97 5.11
CA ASP A 227 3.05 18.41 6.49
C ASP A 227 1.74 17.90 7.15
N VAL A 228 1.78 17.70 8.47
CA VAL A 228 0.68 17.04 9.21
C VAL A 228 -0.65 17.80 9.06
N ALA A 229 -0.62 19.14 9.07
CA ALA A 229 -1.85 19.94 8.97
C ALA A 229 -2.49 19.82 7.58
N THR A 230 -1.68 19.86 6.52
CA THR A 230 -2.14 19.60 5.16
C THR A 230 -2.63 18.17 4.99
N GLN A 231 -1.94 17.20 5.59
CA GLN A 231 -2.34 15.80 5.53
C GLN A 231 -3.70 15.58 6.21
N ALA A 232 -3.94 16.20 7.37
CA ALA A 232 -5.23 16.14 8.05
C ALA A 232 -6.38 16.67 7.17
N ARG A 233 -6.17 17.81 6.49
CA ARG A 233 -7.17 18.37 5.55
C ARG A 233 -7.44 17.42 4.38
N VAL A 234 -6.39 16.83 3.80
CA VAL A 234 -6.50 15.90 2.66
C VAL A 234 -7.25 14.64 3.05
N VAL A 235 -6.92 14.05 4.21
CA VAL A 235 -7.61 12.85 4.72
C VAL A 235 -9.04 13.16 5.13
N GLY A 236 -9.31 14.33 5.75
CA GLY A 236 -10.66 14.79 6.07
C GLY A 236 -11.51 14.87 4.81
N ALA A 237 -11.05 15.60 3.79
CA ALA A 237 -11.75 15.73 2.52
C ALA A 237 -11.96 14.37 1.81
N TRP A 238 -11.04 13.43 1.95
CA TRP A 238 -11.22 12.05 1.47
C TRP A 238 -12.38 11.35 2.19
N ARG A 239 -12.43 11.43 3.51
CA ARG A 239 -13.51 10.81 4.31
C ARG A 239 -14.88 11.37 3.97
N ASP A 240 -14.97 12.69 3.82
CA ASP A 240 -16.21 13.37 3.43
C ASP A 240 -16.71 12.86 2.06
N ARG A 241 -15.83 12.68 1.08
CA ARG A 241 -16.19 12.14 -0.23
C ARG A 241 -16.63 10.68 -0.16
N VAL A 242 -15.94 9.86 0.64
CA VAL A 242 -16.34 8.46 0.86
C VAL A 242 -17.74 8.38 1.47
N GLN A 243 -18.04 9.22 2.45
CA GLN A 243 -19.36 9.34 3.06
C GLN A 243 -20.40 9.84 2.06
N ALA A 244 -20.10 10.89 1.30
CA ALA A 244 -21.00 11.44 0.28
C ALA A 244 -21.29 10.42 -0.85
N ALA A 245 -20.36 9.51 -1.13
CA ALA A 245 -20.56 8.40 -2.06
C ALA A 245 -21.39 7.24 -1.48
N GLY A 246 -21.90 7.36 -0.23
CA GLY A 246 -22.67 6.32 0.46
C GLY A 246 -21.85 5.07 0.77
N ARG A 247 -20.52 5.21 0.93
CA ARG A 247 -19.62 4.08 1.17
C ARG A 247 -19.26 3.99 2.65
N ARG A 248 -18.96 2.77 3.13
CA ARG A 248 -18.36 2.58 4.46
C ARG A 248 -17.03 3.34 4.54
N PRO A 249 -16.60 3.76 5.73
CA PRO A 249 -15.28 4.37 5.91
C PRO A 249 -14.17 3.53 5.27
N ARG A 250 -13.16 4.21 4.72
CA ARG A 250 -12.05 3.59 4.01
C ARG A 250 -10.73 4.18 4.47
N PRO A 251 -9.66 3.37 4.56
CA PRO A 251 -8.37 3.82 5.06
C PRO A 251 -7.64 4.73 4.09
N ALA A 252 -6.76 5.54 4.67
CA ALA A 252 -5.72 6.25 3.95
C ALA A 252 -4.35 5.84 4.48
N MET A 253 -3.36 5.75 3.59
CA MET A 253 -1.97 5.44 3.92
C MET A 253 -0.98 6.30 3.14
N GLN A 254 0.26 6.35 3.63
CA GLN A 254 1.36 7.00 2.91
C GLN A 254 2.69 6.24 3.07
N PRO A 255 3.63 6.36 2.12
CA PRO A 255 5.04 6.04 2.37
C PRO A 255 5.69 7.15 3.19
N LEU A 256 6.85 6.85 3.79
CA LEU A 256 7.69 7.83 4.45
C LEU A 256 9.15 7.37 4.37
N TYR A 257 10.03 8.14 3.72
CA TYR A 257 11.47 7.89 3.84
C TYR A 257 11.95 8.25 5.23
N VAL A 258 12.77 7.37 5.81
CA VAL A 258 13.32 7.55 7.17
C VAL A 258 14.84 7.33 7.16
N ASP A 259 15.57 8.28 7.77
CA ASP A 259 16.95 8.12 8.20
C ASP A 259 16.97 8.20 9.73
N LEU A 260 17.00 7.03 10.39
CA LEU A 260 16.90 6.93 11.85
C LEU A 260 18.25 7.21 12.49
N LEU A 261 18.32 8.31 13.24
CA LEU A 261 19.54 8.75 13.91
C LEU A 261 19.84 7.93 15.19
N PRO A 262 21.13 7.76 15.58
CA PRO A 262 21.49 7.05 16.79
C PRO A 262 20.91 7.68 18.07
N ASP A 263 20.91 9.02 18.18
CA ASP A 263 20.29 9.73 19.29
C ASP A 263 18.76 9.66 19.18
N PRO A 264 18.06 9.01 20.14
CA PRO A 264 16.61 8.87 20.09
C PRO A 264 15.87 10.22 20.18
N ALA A 265 16.45 11.22 20.83
CA ALA A 265 15.89 12.55 21.01
C ALA A 265 16.23 13.53 19.86
N ALA A 266 17.01 13.10 18.86
CA ALA A 266 17.40 13.95 17.75
C ALA A 266 16.16 14.53 17.02
N PRO A 267 16.10 15.87 16.82
CA PRO A 267 14.95 16.52 16.21
C PRO A 267 14.80 16.14 14.74
N ALA A 268 13.55 16.21 14.25
CA ALA A 268 13.23 15.92 12.87
C ALA A 268 13.78 16.99 11.92
N THR A 269 14.51 16.58 10.89
CA THR A 269 14.92 17.42 9.76
C THR A 269 14.34 16.87 8.47
N PRO A 270 13.77 17.74 7.60
CA PRO A 270 13.19 17.30 6.34
C PRO A 270 14.22 16.69 5.39
N MET A 271 13.80 15.69 4.64
CA MET A 271 14.49 15.13 3.48
C MET A 271 13.47 14.84 2.37
N HIS A 272 13.94 14.37 1.21
CA HIS A 272 13.03 14.03 0.10
C HIS A 272 11.94 13.04 0.55
N LEU A 273 10.68 13.46 0.50
CA LEU A 273 9.49 12.68 0.89
C LEU A 273 9.61 11.98 2.27
N GLY A 274 10.37 12.57 3.19
CA GLY A 274 10.59 11.95 4.47
C GLY A 274 11.34 12.80 5.48
N LEU A 275 11.89 12.14 6.51
CA LEU A 275 12.48 12.76 7.67
C LEU A 275 13.77 12.04 8.11
N ARG A 276 14.75 12.81 8.55
CA ARG A 276 15.90 12.36 9.34
C ARG A 276 15.64 12.76 10.79
N LEU A 277 15.63 11.78 11.71
CA LEU A 277 15.21 12.04 13.09
C LEU A 277 15.58 10.89 14.04
N GLY A 278 15.50 11.14 15.34
CA GLY A 278 15.56 10.11 16.37
C GLY A 278 14.24 9.33 16.52
N ALA A 279 14.26 8.23 17.26
CA ALA A 279 13.11 7.35 17.44
C ALA A 279 11.93 8.03 18.16
N GLU A 280 12.22 8.90 19.15
CA GLU A 280 11.20 9.67 19.89
C GLU A 280 10.46 10.65 18.95
N ALA A 281 11.21 11.37 18.12
CA ALA A 281 10.64 12.30 17.15
C ALA A 281 9.83 11.55 16.05
N LEU A 282 10.30 10.36 15.63
CA LEU A 282 9.55 9.52 14.71
C LEU A 282 8.21 9.05 15.32
N ARG A 283 8.23 8.58 16.55
CA ARG A 283 7.03 8.19 17.29
C ARG A 283 6.02 9.34 17.37
N ALA A 284 6.46 10.52 17.79
CA ALA A 284 5.61 11.71 17.88
C ALA A 284 5.03 12.11 16.51
N HIS A 285 5.83 12.00 15.44
CA HIS A 285 5.36 12.25 14.08
C HIS A 285 4.29 11.23 13.64
N LEU A 286 4.49 9.94 13.89
CA LEU A 286 3.52 8.90 13.56
C LEU A 286 2.22 9.06 14.36
N GLU A 287 2.29 9.45 15.63
CA GLU A 287 1.10 9.79 16.44
C GLU A 287 0.34 10.99 15.86
N SER A 288 1.07 12.01 15.39
CA SER A 288 0.47 13.16 14.71
C SER A 288 -0.22 12.76 13.39
N LEU A 289 0.36 11.84 12.63
CA LEU A 289 -0.25 11.29 11.41
C LEU A 289 -1.48 10.43 11.72
N ARG A 290 -1.47 9.67 12.82
CA ARG A 290 -2.65 8.95 13.32
C ARG A 290 -3.76 9.92 13.66
N ALA A 291 -3.47 10.99 14.40
CA ALA A 291 -4.44 12.05 14.73
C ALA A 291 -4.97 12.76 13.48
N ALA A 292 -4.13 12.92 12.44
CA ALA A 292 -4.54 13.41 11.12
C ALA A 292 -5.41 12.41 10.33
N GLY A 293 -5.59 11.20 10.86
CA GLY A 293 -6.51 10.20 10.32
C GLY A 293 -5.88 9.17 9.40
N LEU A 294 -4.56 9.10 9.28
CA LEU A 294 -3.89 8.01 8.56
C LEU A 294 -4.02 6.70 9.34
N ASN A 295 -4.07 5.59 8.60
CA ASN A 295 -4.23 4.25 9.16
C ASN A 295 -3.00 3.37 8.95
N HIS A 296 -2.09 3.75 8.04
CA HIS A 296 -0.86 3.02 7.79
C HIS A 296 0.24 3.93 7.26
N VAL A 297 1.47 3.69 7.71
CA VAL A 297 2.69 4.31 7.17
C VAL A 297 3.65 3.22 6.73
N ALA A 298 4.09 3.27 5.46
CA ALA A 298 5.10 2.39 4.89
C ALA A 298 6.48 3.07 4.95
N LEU A 299 7.34 2.67 5.87
CA LEU A 299 8.68 3.25 6.03
C LEU A 299 9.60 2.77 4.90
N ASN A 300 10.31 3.70 4.28
CA ASN A 300 11.31 3.41 3.26
C ASN A 300 12.71 3.76 3.79
N LEU A 301 13.59 2.77 3.87
CA LEU A 301 14.92 2.87 4.46
C LEU A 301 16.04 3.13 3.44
N ARG A 302 15.71 3.45 2.19
CA ARG A 302 16.70 3.73 1.12
C ARG A 302 17.79 4.73 1.57
N PHE A 303 17.38 5.81 2.23
CA PHE A 303 18.27 6.89 2.66
C PHE A 303 18.79 6.72 4.10
N ASN A 304 18.44 5.62 4.76
CA ASN A 304 18.93 5.33 6.10
C ASN A 304 20.45 5.12 6.09
N ARG A 305 21.16 5.73 7.06
CA ARG A 305 22.62 5.66 7.12
C ARG A 305 23.12 4.57 8.06
N ALA A 306 22.32 4.26 9.08
CA ALA A 306 22.64 3.22 10.04
C ALA A 306 22.53 1.82 9.40
N ASP A 307 23.07 0.82 10.09
CA ASP A 307 22.89 -0.58 9.73
C ASP A 307 21.39 -0.93 9.70
N ILE A 308 20.98 -1.72 8.70
CA ILE A 308 19.56 -2.02 8.47
C ILE A 308 18.99 -2.93 9.57
N GLU A 309 19.70 -3.95 9.96
CA GLU A 309 19.29 -4.90 11.00
C GLU A 309 19.09 -4.18 12.33
N THR A 310 20.07 -3.38 12.74
CA THR A 310 19.97 -2.51 13.91
C THR A 310 18.81 -1.53 13.81
N THR A 311 18.59 -0.95 12.63
CA THR A 311 17.46 -0.03 12.40
C THR A 311 16.12 -0.71 12.57
N LEU A 312 15.96 -1.92 12.02
CA LEU A 312 14.73 -2.71 12.17
C LEU A 312 14.42 -3.03 13.63
N GLU A 313 15.45 -3.44 14.41
CA GLU A 313 15.31 -3.73 15.83
C GLU A 313 14.94 -2.47 16.63
N ARG A 314 15.59 -1.35 16.36
CA ARG A 314 15.27 -0.08 17.02
C ARG A 314 13.85 0.39 16.70
N LEU A 315 13.43 0.32 15.44
CA LEU A 315 12.05 0.62 15.06
C LEU A 315 11.04 -0.27 15.81
N ALA A 316 11.34 -1.56 15.91
CA ALA A 316 10.47 -2.51 16.60
C ALA A 316 10.38 -2.27 18.11
N CYS A 317 11.52 -1.96 18.77
CA CYS A 317 11.56 -1.77 20.22
C CYS A 317 11.17 -0.34 20.66
N GLU A 318 11.56 0.69 19.88
CA GLU A 318 11.44 2.08 20.30
C GLU A 318 10.21 2.78 19.70
N VAL A 319 9.64 2.27 18.58
CA VAL A 319 8.57 2.96 17.83
C VAL A 319 7.25 2.17 17.82
N LEU A 320 7.27 0.87 17.42
CA LEU A 320 6.04 0.10 17.23
C LEU A 320 5.19 -0.06 18.52
N PRO A 321 5.74 -0.29 19.72
CA PRO A 321 4.93 -0.50 20.92
C PRO A 321 3.98 0.66 21.23
N ALA A 322 4.44 1.90 21.10
CA ALA A 322 3.63 3.09 21.36
C ALA A 322 2.40 3.23 20.44
N LEU A 323 2.41 2.54 19.29
CA LEU A 323 1.30 2.56 18.33
C LEU A 323 0.29 1.42 18.58
N HIS A 324 0.69 0.37 19.35
CA HIS A 324 -0.14 -0.79 19.69
C HIS A 324 -0.87 -0.64 21.03
N ASP A 325 -0.26 0.03 22.03
CA ASP A 325 -0.63 -0.05 23.45
C ASP A 325 -1.79 0.85 23.91
N ARG A 326 -2.50 1.56 23.03
CA ARG A 326 -3.61 2.43 23.44
C ARG A 326 -4.99 1.85 23.13
N GLU A 327 -5.27 0.64 23.62
CA GLU A 327 -6.63 0.07 23.63
C GLU A 327 -7.35 0.20 25.00
N MET A 328 -6.69 0.78 26.02
CA MET A 328 -7.26 0.83 27.39
C MET A 328 -7.09 2.23 28.02
N GLU A 329 -7.80 3.23 27.48
CA GLU A 329 -8.23 4.39 28.27
C GLU A 329 -9.58 4.90 27.78
#